data_430a9950a1277ea900b980e6b4ebd638
#
_entry.id   430a9950a1277ea900b980e6b4ebd638
#
_cell.length_a   1.000
_cell.length_b   1.000
_cell.length_c   1.000
_cell.angle_alpha   90.00
_cell.angle_beta   90.00
_cell.angle_gamma   90.00
#
_symmetry.space_group_name_H-M   'P 1'
#
loop_
_entity.id
_entity.type
_entity.pdbx_description
1 polymer ?
#
loop_
_entity_poly.entity_id
_entity_poly.type
_entity_poly.pdbx_seq_one_letter_code
_entity_poly.pdbx_strand_id
1 'polypeptide(L)'
;MPEHQQPELPHASAAGANGAATDMVITRNLDGSMKESAPPATVPAQSPLPLPASAVIVDTSASPHAAHRPVPVGNVRLSDAFLAPRLRINRETTIPSQYAHLEETNRLRNFRRAAGEFDGPFEGIYFNDSDVYKWLEAAAWAIAANPDDREDDLTAMIDAVIGLIEGAQDETGYVNTYFSVDLVGERWSDLRNKNELYCAGHLIQAAIAHHRATGSDRLLNVATRFADLICDTFGPVAEGKREQTDGHEEIELALIELYRTTGERRYLDQARYFLDIRGTGTIGGDAYH
;
A
#
# COMPACT_ATOMS: atom_id res chain seq x y z
N MET A 1 -41.12 22.34 27.78
CA MET A 1 -40.19 21.83 26.76
C MET A 1 -39.75 23.01 25.95
N PRO A 2 -38.54 23.56 26.10
CA PRO A 2 -38.04 24.64 25.25
C PRO A 2 -37.35 24.08 24.02
N GLU A 3 -37.68 24.69 22.87
CA GLU A 3 -37.13 24.45 21.55
C GLU A 3 -35.64 24.81 21.48
N HIS A 4 -34.81 23.91 20.95
CA HIS A 4 -33.43 24.18 20.63
C HIS A 4 -33.33 24.87 19.27
N GLN A 5 -33.00 26.15 19.26
CA GLN A 5 -32.56 26.89 18.09
C GLN A 5 -31.13 26.48 17.72
N GLN A 6 -30.95 26.08 16.46
CA GLN A 6 -29.63 25.91 15.85
C GLN A 6 -29.08 27.28 15.40
N PRO A 7 -27.76 27.54 15.54
CA PRO A 7 -27.16 28.75 15.00
C PRO A 7 -26.94 28.67 13.49
N GLU A 8 -27.36 29.73 12.80
CA GLU A 8 -27.12 29.95 11.36
C GLU A 8 -25.64 30.28 11.10
N LEU A 9 -25.09 29.64 10.06
CA LEU A 9 -23.76 29.96 9.54
C LEU A 9 -23.85 31.14 8.55
N PRO A 10 -22.93 32.10 8.52
CA PRO A 10 -22.96 33.22 7.62
C PRO A 10 -22.52 32.86 6.21
N HIS A 11 -23.29 33.28 5.21
CA HIS A 11 -22.96 33.26 3.79
C HIS A 11 -21.80 34.21 3.48
N ALA A 12 -20.69 33.71 2.94
CA ALA A 12 -19.64 34.56 2.40
C ALA A 12 -19.85 34.72 0.90
N SER A 13 -19.92 35.98 0.49
CA SER A 13 -20.04 36.47 -0.89
C SER A 13 -18.69 36.39 -1.59
N ALA A 14 -18.68 35.96 -2.84
CA ALA A 14 -17.55 35.94 -3.73
C ALA A 14 -17.25 37.36 -4.29
N ALA A 15 -15.95 37.75 -4.28
CA ALA A 15 -15.40 38.70 -5.22
C ALA A 15 -13.89 38.40 -5.37
N GLY A 16 -13.44 38.23 -6.62
CA GLY A 16 -12.12 37.79 -6.98
C GLY A 16 -11.04 38.89 -6.88
N ALA A 17 -9.79 38.43 -6.83
CA ALA A 17 -8.63 39.11 -7.42
C ALA A 17 -7.46 38.13 -7.53
N ASN A 18 -6.90 38.00 -8.72
CA ASN A 18 -5.65 37.31 -9.04
C ASN A 18 -4.47 37.90 -8.26
N GLY A 19 -3.72 37.08 -7.58
CA GLY A 19 -2.42 37.37 -7.02
C GLY A 19 -1.77 36.07 -6.58
N ALA A 20 -0.72 35.64 -7.29
CA ALA A 20 0.08 34.49 -6.91
C ALA A 20 0.71 34.75 -5.52
N ALA A 21 0.11 34.21 -4.47
CA ALA A 21 0.70 34.14 -3.16
C ALA A 21 1.51 32.84 -3.10
N THR A 22 2.81 32.95 -2.97
CA THR A 22 3.71 31.85 -2.59
C THR A 22 3.34 31.45 -1.17
N ASP A 23 2.67 30.31 -1.01
CA ASP A 23 2.35 29.75 0.30
C ASP A 23 3.65 29.33 1.00
N MET A 24 4.04 30.13 1.99
CA MET A 24 5.17 29.86 2.86
C MET A 24 4.73 28.91 3.98
N VAL A 25 5.43 27.78 4.14
CA VAL A 25 5.17 26.84 5.23
C VAL A 25 5.89 27.35 6.48
N ILE A 26 5.12 27.71 7.52
CA ILE A 26 5.62 28.17 8.81
C ILE A 26 5.57 27.00 9.79
N THR A 27 6.73 26.52 10.23
CA THR A 27 6.84 25.49 11.28
C THR A 27 7.34 26.09 12.57
N ARG A 28 6.79 25.62 13.71
CA ARG A 28 7.16 26.05 15.05
C ARG A 28 8.19 25.09 15.64
N ASN A 29 9.36 25.59 16.01
CA ASN A 29 10.38 24.82 16.71
C ASN A 29 9.98 24.54 18.18
N LEU A 30 10.61 23.53 18.80
CA LEU A 30 10.39 23.16 20.19
C LEU A 30 10.75 24.28 21.21
N ASP A 31 11.55 25.26 20.81
CA ASP A 31 11.90 26.45 21.59
C ASP A 31 10.93 27.63 21.41
N GLY A 32 9.85 27.42 20.63
CA GLY A 32 8.83 28.43 20.37
C GLY A 32 9.16 29.40 19.24
N SER A 33 10.34 29.33 18.61
CA SER A 33 10.71 30.15 17.46
C SER A 33 10.06 29.66 16.18
N MET A 34 9.79 30.59 15.23
CA MET A 34 9.19 30.30 13.93
C MET A 34 10.30 30.19 12.87
N LYS A 35 10.34 29.10 12.14
CA LYS A 35 11.26 28.93 11.02
C LYS A 35 10.48 28.99 9.71
N GLU A 36 10.87 29.92 8.85
CA GLU A 36 10.41 29.98 7.47
C GLU A 36 11.29 29.02 6.63
N SER A 37 10.65 28.08 5.95
CA SER A 37 11.32 27.22 4.97
C SER A 37 10.68 27.45 3.59
N ALA A 38 11.50 27.49 2.56
CA ALA A 38 11.01 27.52 1.20
C ALA A 38 10.17 26.27 0.92
N PRO A 39 9.09 26.40 0.14
CA PRO A 39 8.31 25.23 -0.26
C PRO A 39 9.22 24.24 -0.99
N PRO A 40 9.02 22.92 -0.78
CA PRO A 40 9.76 21.92 -1.53
C PRO A 40 9.58 22.15 -3.03
N ALA A 41 10.67 21.99 -3.79
CA ALA A 41 10.65 22.17 -5.24
C ALA A 41 9.54 21.31 -5.84
N THR A 42 8.61 21.95 -6.56
CA THR A 42 7.55 21.26 -7.30
C THR A 42 8.19 20.29 -8.29
N VAL A 43 8.07 19.00 -8.04
CA VAL A 43 8.38 17.97 -9.05
C VAL A 43 7.41 18.22 -10.22
N PRO A 44 7.91 18.37 -11.46
CA PRO A 44 7.02 18.57 -12.60
C PRO A 44 6.04 17.40 -12.67
N ALA A 45 4.73 17.71 -12.72
CA ALA A 45 3.68 16.74 -12.89
C ALA A 45 3.98 15.89 -14.13
N GLN A 46 4.24 14.60 -13.94
CA GLN A 46 4.37 13.67 -15.06
C GLN A 46 2.99 13.55 -15.71
N SER A 47 2.94 13.68 -17.03
CA SER A 47 1.69 13.48 -17.78
C SER A 47 1.11 12.11 -17.41
N PRO A 48 -0.20 12.00 -17.13
CA PRO A 48 -0.81 10.74 -16.75
C PRO A 48 -0.55 9.67 -17.82
N LEU A 49 0.01 8.54 -17.41
CA LEU A 49 0.22 7.39 -18.30
C LEU A 49 -1.16 6.89 -18.79
N PRO A 50 -1.29 6.50 -20.07
CA PRO A 50 -2.53 5.89 -20.53
C PRO A 50 -2.83 4.62 -19.73
N LEU A 51 -4.09 4.44 -19.30
CA LEU A 51 -4.50 3.23 -18.59
C LEU A 51 -4.15 1.99 -19.40
N PRO A 52 -3.56 0.96 -18.79
CA PRO A 52 -3.56 -0.35 -19.40
C PRO A 52 -5.01 -0.77 -19.66
N ALA A 53 -5.29 -1.25 -20.88
CA ALA A 53 -6.64 -1.61 -21.32
C ALA A 53 -7.31 -2.74 -20.49
N SER A 54 -6.66 -3.22 -19.44
CA SER A 54 -7.02 -4.40 -18.67
C SER A 54 -6.74 -4.31 -17.17
N ALA A 55 -7.15 -3.22 -16.49
CA ALA A 55 -7.09 -3.15 -15.02
C ALA A 55 -8.08 -4.14 -14.41
N VAL A 56 -7.71 -5.41 -14.31
CA VAL A 56 -8.47 -6.49 -13.67
C VAL A 56 -7.92 -6.77 -12.27
N ILE A 57 -8.78 -7.10 -11.30
CA ILE A 57 -8.34 -7.42 -9.93
C ILE A 57 -7.56 -8.73 -9.92
N VAL A 58 -8.05 -9.75 -10.64
CA VAL A 58 -7.39 -11.05 -10.79
C VAL A 58 -7.20 -11.33 -12.29
N ASP A 59 -5.97 -11.56 -12.71
CA ASP A 59 -5.71 -11.90 -14.13
C ASP A 59 -5.78 -13.41 -14.35
N THR A 60 -6.85 -13.84 -15.00
CA THR A 60 -7.05 -15.24 -15.40
C THR A 60 -6.77 -15.50 -16.87
N SER A 61 -6.20 -14.54 -17.61
CA SER A 61 -6.05 -14.60 -19.07
C SER A 61 -5.19 -15.78 -19.54
N ALA A 62 -4.14 -16.13 -18.80
CA ALA A 62 -3.22 -17.21 -19.09
C ALA A 62 -3.63 -18.56 -18.45
N SER A 63 -4.72 -18.62 -17.66
CA SER A 63 -5.13 -19.86 -17.00
C SER A 63 -5.83 -20.81 -17.98
N PRO A 64 -5.35 -22.06 -18.15
CA PRO A 64 -6.02 -23.06 -19.00
C PRO A 64 -7.33 -23.59 -18.40
N HIS A 65 -7.59 -23.31 -17.12
CA HIS A 65 -8.74 -23.80 -16.35
C HIS A 65 -9.82 -22.77 -16.11
N ALA A 66 -9.55 -21.48 -16.34
CA ALA A 66 -10.51 -20.42 -16.10
C ALA A 66 -11.56 -20.36 -17.20
N ALA A 67 -12.80 -20.71 -16.87
CA ALA A 67 -13.95 -20.59 -17.76
C ALA A 67 -14.47 -19.15 -17.87
N HIS A 68 -14.18 -18.30 -16.89
CA HIS A 68 -14.63 -16.92 -16.82
C HIS A 68 -13.43 -15.98 -16.74
N ARG A 69 -13.60 -14.77 -17.28
CA ARG A 69 -12.63 -13.69 -17.18
C ARG A 69 -13.25 -12.50 -16.46
N PRO A 70 -12.52 -11.85 -15.55
CA PRO A 70 -13.02 -10.64 -14.90
C PRO A 70 -13.16 -9.50 -15.92
N VAL A 71 -14.16 -8.65 -15.69
CA VAL A 71 -14.31 -7.41 -16.44
C VAL A 71 -13.35 -6.37 -15.86
N PRO A 72 -12.60 -5.61 -16.69
CA PRO A 72 -11.78 -4.51 -16.18
C PRO A 72 -12.59 -3.54 -15.33
N VAL A 73 -12.04 -3.12 -14.19
CA VAL A 73 -12.73 -2.27 -13.21
C VAL A 73 -13.24 -0.98 -13.85
N GLY A 74 -12.42 -0.34 -14.70
CA GLY A 74 -12.79 0.89 -15.39
C GLY A 74 -13.91 0.74 -16.45
N ASN A 75 -14.27 -0.49 -16.83
CA ASN A 75 -15.35 -0.76 -17.78
C ASN A 75 -16.72 -0.92 -17.08
N VAL A 76 -16.75 -0.91 -15.74
CA VAL A 76 -17.98 -1.03 -14.97
C VAL A 76 -18.42 0.36 -14.49
N ARG A 77 -19.61 0.79 -14.91
CA ARG A 77 -20.19 2.08 -14.48
C ARG A 77 -21.44 1.81 -13.66
N LEU A 78 -21.47 2.33 -12.44
CA LEU A 78 -22.64 2.29 -11.57
C LEU A 78 -23.36 3.62 -11.66
N SER A 79 -24.65 3.59 -12.04
CA SER A 79 -25.50 4.77 -12.19
C SER A 79 -26.78 4.73 -11.34
N ASP A 80 -26.91 3.72 -10.49
CA ASP A 80 -28.06 3.53 -9.62
C ASP A 80 -28.05 4.47 -8.40
N ALA A 81 -29.21 4.60 -7.74
CA ALA A 81 -29.38 5.48 -6.59
C ALA A 81 -28.78 4.90 -5.27
N PHE A 82 -28.30 3.65 -5.25
CA PHE A 82 -27.81 3.00 -4.05
C PHE A 82 -26.28 2.83 -4.04
N LEU A 83 -25.70 2.21 -5.07
CA LEU A 83 -24.25 1.91 -5.12
C LEU A 83 -23.44 3.11 -5.60
N ALA A 84 -23.91 3.85 -6.61
CA ALA A 84 -23.14 4.97 -7.15
C ALA A 84 -22.80 6.05 -6.11
N PRO A 85 -23.75 6.50 -5.24
CA PRO A 85 -23.40 7.42 -4.14
C PRO A 85 -22.38 6.86 -3.16
N ARG A 86 -22.40 5.55 -2.89
CA ARG A 86 -21.46 4.89 -1.97
C ARG A 86 -20.04 4.84 -2.53
N LEU A 87 -19.90 4.55 -3.82
CA LEU A 87 -18.58 4.61 -4.48
C LEU A 87 -18.01 6.02 -4.41
N ARG A 88 -18.84 7.04 -4.65
CA ARG A 88 -18.40 8.43 -4.53
C ARG A 88 -17.96 8.77 -3.11
N ILE A 89 -18.77 8.44 -2.09
CA ILE A 89 -18.40 8.67 -0.67
C ILE A 89 -17.11 7.92 -0.32
N ASN A 90 -16.95 6.69 -0.80
CA ASN A 90 -15.73 5.92 -0.55
C ASN A 90 -14.50 6.65 -1.09
N ARG A 91 -14.56 7.14 -2.33
CA ARG A 91 -13.46 7.86 -2.95
C ARG A 91 -13.19 9.24 -2.32
N GLU A 92 -14.24 10.05 -2.16
CA GLU A 92 -14.13 11.47 -1.78
C GLU A 92 -13.97 11.68 -0.26
N THR A 93 -14.38 10.69 0.55
CA THR A 93 -14.42 10.86 2.00
C THR A 93 -13.71 9.72 2.74
N THR A 94 -14.06 8.46 2.47
CA THR A 94 -13.56 7.32 3.27
C THR A 94 -12.06 7.13 3.08
N ILE A 95 -11.58 7.05 1.84
CA ILE A 95 -10.16 6.83 1.54
C ILE A 95 -9.28 8.00 2.05
N PRO A 96 -9.61 9.30 1.82
CA PRO A 96 -8.88 10.41 2.41
C PRO A 96 -8.92 10.42 3.94
N SER A 97 -10.05 10.10 4.57
CA SER A 97 -10.16 9.99 6.02
C SER A 97 -9.27 8.88 6.59
N GLN A 98 -9.19 7.73 5.91
CA GLN A 98 -8.27 6.66 6.30
C GLN A 98 -6.80 7.07 6.17
N TYR A 99 -6.44 7.83 5.12
CA TYR A 99 -5.10 8.40 5.00
C TYR A 99 -4.75 9.30 6.22
N ALA A 100 -5.66 10.18 6.61
CA ALA A 100 -5.47 11.00 7.81
C ALA A 100 -5.27 10.13 9.07
N HIS A 101 -6.01 9.04 9.22
CA HIS A 101 -5.81 8.10 10.32
C HIS A 101 -4.47 7.36 10.26
N LEU A 102 -3.92 7.04 9.10
CA LEU A 102 -2.57 6.47 8.97
C LEU A 102 -1.50 7.45 9.49
N GLU A 103 -1.67 8.76 9.25
CA GLU A 103 -0.81 9.79 9.82
C GLU A 103 -1.00 9.93 11.34
N GLU A 104 -2.23 10.11 11.80
CA GLU A 104 -2.56 10.33 13.23
C GLU A 104 -2.13 9.15 14.11
N THR A 105 -2.18 7.93 13.57
CA THR A 105 -1.82 6.71 14.31
C THR A 105 -0.39 6.26 14.06
N ASN A 106 0.44 7.13 13.45
CA ASN A 106 1.87 6.96 13.23
C ASN A 106 2.29 5.81 12.30
N ARG A 107 1.36 5.24 11.49
CA ARG A 107 1.70 4.22 10.50
C ARG A 107 2.68 4.77 9.46
N LEU A 108 2.40 5.95 8.89
CA LEU A 108 3.30 6.58 7.92
C LEU A 108 4.60 7.08 8.58
N ARG A 109 4.56 7.48 9.86
CA ARG A 109 5.76 7.85 10.61
C ARG A 109 6.74 6.68 10.79
N ASN A 110 6.24 5.45 10.94
CA ASN A 110 7.10 4.26 11.00
C ASN A 110 7.88 4.06 9.69
N PHE A 111 7.27 4.35 8.53
CA PHE A 111 7.99 4.34 7.25
C PHE A 111 9.05 5.44 7.18
N ARG A 112 8.73 6.68 7.60
CA ARG A 112 9.73 7.76 7.70
C ARG A 112 10.90 7.38 8.60
N ARG A 113 10.61 6.68 9.70
CA ARG A 113 11.65 6.15 10.58
C ARG A 113 12.53 5.12 9.88
N ALA A 114 11.95 4.17 9.18
CA ALA A 114 12.69 3.16 8.43
C ALA A 114 13.53 3.78 7.29
N ALA A 115 13.05 4.87 6.68
CA ALA A 115 13.77 5.66 5.69
C ALA A 115 14.87 6.57 6.28
N GLY A 116 14.99 6.65 7.62
CA GLY A 116 15.96 7.55 8.28
C GLY A 116 15.55 9.02 8.32
N GLU A 117 14.30 9.34 8.01
CA GLU A 117 13.75 10.71 8.01
C GLU A 117 13.20 11.13 9.39
N PHE A 118 13.03 10.19 10.29
CA PHE A 118 12.51 10.41 11.64
C PHE A 118 13.30 9.59 12.66
N ASP A 119 13.78 10.26 13.71
CA ASP A 119 14.44 9.63 14.85
C ASP A 119 13.46 9.50 16.03
N GLY A 120 13.10 8.28 16.40
CA GLY A 120 12.16 7.96 17.45
C GLY A 120 11.81 6.47 17.49
N PRO A 121 11.01 6.02 18.46
CA PRO A 121 10.64 4.62 18.57
C PRO A 121 9.64 4.21 17.48
N PHE A 122 9.58 2.90 17.19
CA PHE A 122 8.46 2.30 16.48
C PHE A 122 7.18 2.43 17.33
N GLU A 123 6.04 2.71 16.71
CA GLU A 123 4.76 2.81 17.39
C GLU A 123 3.70 1.88 16.79
N GLY A 124 2.99 1.22 17.68
CA GLY A 124 1.87 0.36 17.35
C GLY A 124 2.21 -1.14 17.38
N ILE A 125 1.60 -1.92 16.49
CA ILE A 125 1.73 -3.37 16.44
C ILE A 125 2.58 -3.79 15.24
N TYR A 126 3.28 -4.91 15.34
CA TYR A 126 4.27 -5.42 14.37
C TYR A 126 3.75 -5.61 12.93
N PHE A 127 2.43 -5.67 12.71
CA PHE A 127 1.84 -5.78 11.37
C PHE A 127 1.20 -4.48 10.84
N ASN A 128 1.49 -3.34 11.44
CA ASN A 128 0.92 -2.04 11.06
C ASN A 128 1.18 -1.67 9.60
N ASP A 129 2.26 -2.15 8.99
CA ASP A 129 2.58 -1.88 7.60
C ASP A 129 1.46 -2.33 6.67
N SER A 130 0.77 -3.43 7.02
CA SER A 130 -0.36 -3.93 6.25
C SER A 130 -1.53 -2.96 6.15
N ASP A 131 -1.72 -2.06 7.13
CA ASP A 131 -2.76 -1.01 7.08
C ASP A 131 -2.48 -0.02 5.95
N VAL A 132 -1.20 0.35 5.77
CA VAL A 132 -0.75 1.25 4.69
C VAL A 132 -0.90 0.58 3.34
N TYR A 133 -0.51 -0.68 3.21
CA TYR A 133 -0.60 -1.43 1.97
C TYR A 133 -2.04 -1.66 1.52
N LYS A 134 -2.94 -2.01 2.44
CA LYS A 134 -4.38 -2.16 2.16
C LYS A 134 -5.04 -0.85 1.75
N TRP A 135 -4.61 0.26 2.37
CA TRP A 135 -5.05 1.58 1.96
C TRP A 135 -4.60 1.90 0.53
N LEU A 136 -3.33 1.63 0.19
CA LEU A 136 -2.80 1.82 -1.17
C LEU A 136 -3.55 1.00 -2.20
N GLU A 137 -3.83 -0.27 -1.91
CA GLU A 137 -4.60 -1.15 -2.78
C GLU A 137 -6.00 -0.59 -3.04
N ALA A 138 -6.72 -0.20 -1.98
CA ALA A 138 -8.05 0.39 -2.09
C ALA A 138 -8.05 1.70 -2.89
N ALA A 139 -7.06 2.57 -2.66
CA ALA A 139 -6.89 3.83 -3.38
C ALA A 139 -6.57 3.60 -4.87
N ALA A 140 -5.70 2.63 -5.19
CA ALA A 140 -5.39 2.26 -6.57
C ALA A 140 -6.64 1.77 -7.33
N TRP A 141 -7.45 0.91 -6.72
CA TRP A 141 -8.69 0.45 -7.34
C TRP A 141 -9.74 1.56 -7.46
N ALA A 142 -9.77 2.54 -6.55
CA ALA A 142 -10.63 3.71 -6.67
C ALA A 142 -10.23 4.59 -7.87
N ILE A 143 -8.94 4.73 -8.17
CA ILE A 143 -8.45 5.39 -9.39
C ILE A 143 -8.84 4.59 -10.63
N ALA A 144 -8.63 3.26 -10.64
CA ALA A 144 -8.99 2.40 -11.77
C ALA A 144 -10.49 2.45 -12.10
N ALA A 145 -11.36 2.57 -11.07
CA ALA A 145 -12.81 2.67 -11.24
C ALA A 145 -13.27 4.03 -11.81
N ASN A 146 -12.43 5.06 -11.74
CA ASN A 146 -12.74 6.42 -12.20
C ASN A 146 -11.62 6.97 -13.11
N PRO A 147 -11.43 6.40 -14.29
CA PRO A 147 -10.30 6.73 -15.15
C PRO A 147 -10.33 8.17 -15.71
N ASP A 148 -11.49 8.82 -15.68
CA ASP A 148 -11.68 10.19 -16.18
C ASP A 148 -11.31 11.27 -15.14
N ASP A 149 -11.08 10.86 -13.88
CA ASP A 149 -10.88 11.76 -12.73
C ASP A 149 -9.56 11.38 -12.01
N ARG A 150 -8.44 11.64 -12.67
CA ARG A 150 -7.10 11.18 -12.25
C ARG A 150 -6.21 12.23 -11.63
N GLU A 151 -6.44 13.50 -11.94
CA GLU A 151 -5.68 14.61 -11.39
C GLU A 151 -6.37 15.09 -10.11
N ASP A 152 -6.23 14.32 -9.04
CA ASP A 152 -6.81 14.66 -7.76
C ASP A 152 -5.82 14.46 -6.60
N ASP A 153 -6.24 14.91 -5.42
CA ASP A 153 -5.50 14.77 -4.18
C ASP A 153 -5.18 13.29 -3.85
N LEU A 154 -5.99 12.36 -4.31
CA LEU A 154 -5.79 10.92 -4.07
C LEU A 154 -4.52 10.40 -4.76
N THR A 155 -4.26 10.83 -6.00
CA THR A 155 -3.02 10.48 -6.71
C THR A 155 -1.79 11.02 -5.96
N ALA A 156 -1.86 12.25 -5.48
CA ALA A 156 -0.77 12.84 -4.69
C ALA A 156 -0.53 12.10 -3.36
N MET A 157 -1.59 11.67 -2.67
CA MET A 157 -1.48 10.86 -1.45
C MET A 157 -0.82 9.51 -1.72
N ILE A 158 -1.22 8.82 -2.81
CA ILE A 158 -0.62 7.56 -3.23
C ILE A 158 0.88 7.73 -3.51
N ASP A 159 1.26 8.75 -4.28
CA ASP A 159 2.65 9.01 -4.63
C ASP A 159 3.51 9.32 -3.40
N ALA A 160 2.97 10.06 -2.44
CA ALA A 160 3.65 10.34 -1.17
C ALA A 160 3.91 9.05 -0.37
N VAL A 161 2.91 8.17 -0.25
CA VAL A 161 3.05 6.91 0.47
C VAL A 161 4.03 5.97 -0.24
N ILE A 162 3.98 5.88 -1.58
CA ILE A 162 4.94 5.09 -2.35
C ILE A 162 6.36 5.58 -2.11
N GLY A 163 6.59 6.90 -2.11
CA GLY A 163 7.90 7.46 -1.80
C GLY A 163 8.44 7.07 -0.42
N LEU A 164 7.57 7.01 0.60
CA LEU A 164 7.94 6.54 1.93
C LEU A 164 8.32 5.05 1.95
N ILE A 165 7.59 4.22 1.21
CA ILE A 165 7.88 2.77 1.13
C ILE A 165 9.20 2.54 0.37
N GLU A 166 9.43 3.26 -0.74
CA GLU A 166 10.68 3.22 -1.49
C GLU A 166 11.88 3.59 -0.60
N GLY A 167 11.74 4.67 0.20
CA GLY A 167 12.78 5.10 1.13
C GLY A 167 13.03 4.13 2.30
N ALA A 168 12.01 3.38 2.71
CA ALA A 168 12.10 2.41 3.80
C ALA A 168 12.69 1.04 3.39
N GLN A 169 12.75 0.74 2.08
CA GLN A 169 13.31 -0.51 1.58
C GLN A 169 14.84 -0.49 1.66
N ASP A 170 15.45 -1.46 2.32
CA ASP A 170 16.91 -1.56 2.41
C ASP A 170 17.56 -2.13 1.14
N GLU A 171 18.91 -2.17 1.16
CA GLU A 171 19.71 -2.63 0.02
C GLU A 171 19.44 -4.10 -0.35
N THR A 172 19.03 -4.93 0.62
CA THR A 172 18.71 -6.35 0.38
C THR A 172 17.34 -6.54 -0.30
N GLY A 173 16.52 -5.50 -0.36
CA GLY A 173 15.15 -5.55 -0.82
C GLY A 173 14.12 -5.76 0.29
N TYR A 174 14.57 -5.89 1.55
CA TYR A 174 13.65 -6.05 2.69
C TYR A 174 12.92 -4.75 3.02
N VAL A 175 11.63 -4.85 3.31
CA VAL A 175 10.83 -3.74 3.84
C VAL A 175 9.81 -4.24 4.86
N ASN A 176 9.99 -3.83 6.11
CA ASN A 176 9.04 -4.00 7.20
C ASN A 176 9.46 -3.07 8.34
N THR A 177 8.63 -2.08 8.67
CA THR A 177 9.04 -0.98 9.55
C THR A 177 9.30 -1.39 10.99
N TYR A 178 8.71 -2.51 11.45
CA TYR A 178 8.94 -3.05 12.78
C TYR A 178 10.36 -3.62 12.94
N PHE A 179 10.89 -4.29 11.89
CA PHE A 179 12.20 -4.93 11.93
C PHE A 179 13.34 -4.09 11.37
N SER A 180 13.04 -3.03 10.61
CA SER A 180 14.06 -2.35 9.78
C SER A 180 15.12 -1.56 10.54
N VAL A 181 14.86 -1.16 11.80
CA VAL A 181 15.81 -0.31 12.56
C VAL A 181 16.40 -1.04 13.76
N ASP A 182 15.60 -1.29 14.80
CA ASP A 182 16.11 -1.85 16.05
C ASP A 182 16.26 -3.37 16.04
N LEU A 183 15.46 -4.06 15.19
CA LEU A 183 15.29 -5.51 15.24
C LEU A 183 15.78 -6.22 13.97
N VAL A 184 16.74 -5.62 13.26
CA VAL A 184 17.28 -6.19 11.99
C VAL A 184 17.76 -7.63 12.16
N GLY A 185 18.39 -7.96 13.30
CA GLY A 185 18.84 -9.31 13.63
C GLY A 185 17.73 -10.32 13.96
N GLU A 186 16.50 -9.83 14.13
CA GLU A 186 15.34 -10.66 14.47
C GLU A 186 14.43 -10.95 13.27
N ARG A 187 14.77 -10.47 12.08
CA ARG A 187 14.02 -10.75 10.83
C ARG A 187 13.85 -12.26 10.65
N TRP A 188 12.64 -12.66 10.29
CA TRP A 188 12.26 -14.06 10.05
C TRP A 188 12.39 -15.01 11.26
N SER A 189 12.57 -14.47 12.48
CA SER A 189 12.77 -15.29 13.69
C SER A 189 11.48 -15.88 14.25
N ASP A 190 10.34 -15.21 14.03
CA ASP A 190 9.02 -15.61 14.56
C ASP A 190 7.92 -15.37 13.52
N LEU A 191 7.98 -16.10 12.40
CA LEU A 191 6.97 -16.02 11.33
C LEU A 191 5.59 -16.43 11.80
N ARG A 192 5.50 -17.32 12.79
CA ARG A 192 4.22 -17.75 13.33
C ARG A 192 3.39 -16.62 13.90
N ASN A 193 4.02 -15.65 14.58
CA ASN A 193 3.31 -14.62 15.33
C ASN A 193 3.55 -13.19 14.83
N LYS A 194 4.60 -12.94 14.02
CA LYS A 194 5.06 -11.59 13.68
C LYS A 194 4.63 -11.10 12.29
N ASN A 195 3.95 -11.93 11.51
CA ASN A 195 3.25 -11.53 10.29
C ASN A 195 4.16 -10.83 9.22
N GLU A 196 5.44 -11.24 9.11
CA GLU A 196 6.35 -10.61 8.14
C GLU A 196 5.95 -10.90 6.70
N LEU A 197 5.64 -12.19 6.38
CA LEU A 197 5.20 -12.58 5.04
C LEU A 197 3.77 -12.11 4.74
N TYR A 198 2.90 -12.02 5.76
CA TYR A 198 1.58 -11.41 5.63
C TYR A 198 1.68 -9.93 5.19
N CYS A 199 2.54 -9.14 5.83
CA CYS A 199 2.79 -7.76 5.41
C CYS A 199 3.37 -7.70 3.99
N ALA A 200 4.31 -8.60 3.65
CA ALA A 200 4.86 -8.68 2.30
C ALA A 200 3.79 -9.01 1.25
N GLY A 201 2.85 -9.92 1.56
CA GLY A 201 1.73 -10.26 0.70
C GLY A 201 0.87 -9.04 0.37
N HIS A 202 0.47 -8.27 1.39
CA HIS A 202 -0.30 -7.04 1.18
C HIS A 202 0.45 -5.97 0.41
N LEU A 203 1.78 -5.83 0.60
CA LEU A 203 2.59 -4.95 -0.24
C LEU A 203 2.56 -5.37 -1.71
N ILE A 204 2.73 -6.66 -1.98
CA ILE A 204 2.69 -7.21 -3.34
C ILE A 204 1.32 -6.94 -3.99
N GLN A 205 0.23 -7.16 -3.26
CA GLN A 205 -1.12 -6.88 -3.78
C GLN A 205 -1.34 -5.41 -4.07
N ALA A 206 -0.94 -4.51 -3.16
CA ALA A 206 -1.00 -3.08 -3.37
C ALA A 206 -0.18 -2.64 -4.60
N ALA A 207 1.00 -3.22 -4.79
CA ALA A 207 1.87 -2.93 -5.91
C ALA A 207 1.27 -3.37 -7.25
N ILE A 208 0.67 -4.55 -7.30
CA ILE A 208 -0.03 -5.05 -8.48
C ILE A 208 -1.25 -4.18 -8.79
N ALA A 209 -2.04 -3.82 -7.77
CA ALA A 209 -3.19 -2.94 -7.92
C ALA A 209 -2.78 -1.58 -8.50
N HIS A 210 -1.74 -0.97 -7.95
CA HIS A 210 -1.21 0.31 -8.41
C HIS A 210 -0.68 0.22 -9.86
N HIS A 211 0.11 -0.81 -10.17
CA HIS A 211 0.59 -1.05 -11.52
C HIS A 211 -0.57 -1.22 -12.53
N ARG A 212 -1.56 -2.06 -12.21
CA ARG A 212 -2.72 -2.30 -13.06
C ARG A 212 -3.62 -1.07 -13.22
N ALA A 213 -3.73 -0.24 -12.18
CA ALA A 213 -4.53 0.98 -12.21
C ALA A 213 -3.87 2.12 -12.96
N THR A 214 -2.54 2.26 -12.89
CA THR A 214 -1.82 3.45 -13.35
C THR A 214 -0.82 3.19 -14.48
N GLY A 215 -0.33 1.95 -14.62
CA GLY A 215 0.78 1.58 -15.49
C GLY A 215 2.16 1.91 -14.91
N SER A 216 2.24 2.42 -13.68
CA SER A 216 3.50 2.75 -13.00
C SER A 216 4.13 1.51 -12.36
N ASP A 217 5.43 1.32 -12.56
CA ASP A 217 6.19 0.21 -11.99
C ASP A 217 6.86 0.56 -10.64
N ARG A 218 6.70 1.78 -10.12
CA ARG A 218 7.42 2.24 -8.93
C ARG A 218 7.24 1.27 -7.76
N LEU A 219 6.00 1.08 -7.31
CA LEU A 219 5.72 0.19 -6.19
C LEU A 219 5.93 -1.29 -6.56
N LEU A 220 5.70 -1.65 -7.83
CA LEU A 220 5.95 -3.01 -8.32
C LEU A 220 7.44 -3.38 -8.22
N ASN A 221 8.35 -2.44 -8.50
CA ASN A 221 9.79 -2.64 -8.33
C ASN A 221 10.18 -2.88 -6.86
N VAL A 222 9.56 -2.19 -5.92
CA VAL A 222 9.75 -2.45 -4.48
C VAL A 222 9.27 -3.86 -4.11
N ALA A 223 8.06 -4.21 -4.55
CA ALA A 223 7.46 -5.50 -4.26
C ALA A 223 8.23 -6.68 -4.87
N THR A 224 8.73 -6.54 -6.11
CA THR A 224 9.53 -7.59 -6.76
C THR A 224 10.87 -7.80 -6.07
N ARG A 225 11.58 -6.74 -5.66
CA ARG A 225 12.82 -6.88 -4.87
C ARG A 225 12.57 -7.61 -3.55
N PHE A 226 11.46 -7.32 -2.89
CA PHE A 226 11.12 -8.03 -1.64
C PHE A 226 10.71 -9.49 -1.91
N ALA A 227 9.92 -9.75 -2.94
CA ALA A 227 9.56 -11.11 -3.37
C ALA A 227 10.79 -11.94 -3.78
N ASP A 228 11.78 -11.33 -4.43
CA ASP A 228 13.05 -11.98 -4.76
C ASP A 228 13.82 -12.38 -3.52
N LEU A 229 13.94 -11.49 -2.53
CA LEU A 229 14.54 -11.82 -1.24
C LEU A 229 13.80 -12.96 -0.53
N ILE A 230 12.46 -12.97 -0.58
CA ILE A 230 11.65 -14.06 -0.02
C ILE A 230 11.95 -15.38 -0.72
N CYS A 231 12.00 -15.39 -2.05
CA CYS A 231 12.33 -16.59 -2.83
C CYS A 231 13.76 -17.09 -2.57
N ASP A 232 14.70 -16.20 -2.27
CA ASP A 232 16.08 -16.58 -1.94
C ASP A 232 16.21 -17.08 -0.50
N THR A 233 15.36 -16.59 0.40
CA THR A 233 15.38 -16.91 1.83
C THR A 233 14.68 -18.24 2.16
N PHE A 234 13.51 -18.48 1.57
CA PHE A 234 12.64 -19.60 1.92
C PHE A 234 12.67 -20.72 0.87
N GLY A 235 12.73 -21.94 1.35
CA GLY A 235 12.81 -23.13 0.51
C GLY A 235 13.32 -24.34 1.27
N PRO A 236 13.64 -25.45 0.58
CA PRO A 236 14.14 -26.63 1.19
C PRO A 236 15.48 -26.41 1.94
N VAL A 237 15.63 -26.99 3.13
CA VAL A 237 16.90 -26.94 3.90
C VAL A 237 18.07 -27.50 3.07
N ALA A 238 17.84 -28.48 2.21
CA ALA A 238 18.86 -29.06 1.33
C ALA A 238 19.47 -28.01 0.33
N GLU A 239 18.75 -26.92 0.07
CA GLU A 239 19.23 -25.78 -0.73
C GLU A 239 19.85 -24.65 0.11
N GLY A 240 20.02 -24.86 1.41
CA GLY A 240 20.55 -23.85 2.33
C GLY A 240 19.52 -22.77 2.72
N LYS A 241 18.25 -23.00 2.44
CA LYS A 241 17.15 -22.06 2.70
C LYS A 241 16.42 -22.37 4.00
N ARG A 242 15.52 -21.47 4.40
CA ARG A 242 14.64 -21.66 5.57
C ARG A 242 13.39 -22.43 5.17
N GLU A 243 13.15 -23.58 5.80
CA GLU A 243 11.93 -24.35 5.65
C GLU A 243 10.86 -23.85 6.62
N GLN A 244 10.25 -22.73 6.27
CA GLN A 244 9.25 -22.05 7.10
C GLN A 244 8.19 -21.39 6.22
N THR A 245 6.99 -21.17 6.77
CA THR A 245 5.93 -20.33 6.20
C THR A 245 5.37 -19.42 7.28
N ASP A 246 4.56 -18.43 6.91
CA ASP A 246 3.91 -17.52 7.88
C ASP A 246 2.79 -18.23 8.65
N GLY A 247 2.54 -17.79 9.87
CA GLY A 247 1.40 -18.23 10.65
C GLY A 247 0.06 -17.74 10.08
N HIS A 248 0.07 -16.69 9.28
CA HIS A 248 -1.10 -16.12 8.63
C HIS A 248 -0.96 -16.22 7.10
N GLU A 249 -1.97 -16.77 6.45
CA GLU A 249 -2.04 -16.88 4.99
C GLU A 249 -2.21 -15.50 4.37
N GLU A 250 -1.50 -15.22 3.31
CA GLU A 250 -1.62 -14.02 2.45
C GLU A 250 -0.58 -14.05 1.33
N ILE A 251 0.66 -14.42 1.68
CA ILE A 251 1.78 -14.36 0.73
C ILE A 251 1.57 -15.28 -0.48
N GLU A 252 0.88 -16.39 -0.29
CA GLU A 252 0.68 -17.41 -1.32
C GLU A 252 -0.15 -16.86 -2.49
N LEU A 253 -1.28 -16.20 -2.18
CA LEU A 253 -2.12 -15.62 -3.23
C LEU A 253 -1.45 -14.40 -3.89
N ALA A 254 -0.71 -13.61 -3.12
CA ALA A 254 0.01 -12.45 -3.61
C ALA A 254 1.11 -12.84 -4.61
N LEU A 255 1.89 -13.88 -4.31
CA LEU A 255 2.92 -14.41 -5.21
C LEU A 255 2.33 -15.01 -6.50
N ILE A 256 1.14 -15.64 -6.44
CA ILE A 256 0.45 -16.12 -7.64
C ILE A 256 0.07 -14.93 -8.55
N GLU A 257 -0.47 -13.85 -7.98
CA GLU A 257 -0.81 -12.67 -8.78
C GLU A 257 0.43 -11.92 -9.26
N LEU A 258 1.53 -11.94 -8.49
CA LEU A 258 2.81 -11.39 -8.94
C LEU A 258 3.36 -12.16 -10.15
N TYR A 259 3.30 -13.51 -10.12
CA TYR A 259 3.61 -14.34 -11.28
C TYR A 259 2.75 -13.97 -12.50
N ARG A 260 1.44 -13.82 -12.33
CA ARG A 260 0.52 -13.44 -13.42
C ARG A 260 0.81 -12.05 -13.98
N THR A 261 1.35 -11.17 -13.17
CA THR A 261 1.68 -9.78 -13.57
C THR A 261 3.04 -9.71 -14.27
N THR A 262 4.05 -10.44 -13.77
CA THR A 262 5.45 -10.35 -14.24
C THR A 262 5.85 -11.45 -15.22
N GLY A 263 5.18 -12.60 -15.19
CA GLY A 263 5.59 -13.82 -15.89
C GLY A 263 6.69 -14.62 -15.20
N GLU A 264 7.24 -14.13 -14.08
CA GLU A 264 8.38 -14.74 -13.38
C GLU A 264 7.99 -16.00 -12.63
N ARG A 265 8.33 -17.16 -13.16
CA ARG A 265 7.94 -18.47 -12.66
C ARG A 265 8.33 -18.74 -11.22
N ARG A 266 9.43 -18.16 -10.73
CA ARG A 266 9.90 -18.34 -9.36
C ARG A 266 8.87 -17.95 -8.30
N TYR A 267 8.01 -16.97 -8.56
CA TYR A 267 6.96 -16.56 -7.63
C TYR A 267 5.85 -17.62 -7.50
N LEU A 268 5.47 -18.24 -8.62
CA LEU A 268 4.51 -19.35 -8.60
C LEU A 268 5.08 -20.58 -7.88
N ASP A 269 6.34 -20.89 -8.11
CA ASP A 269 7.01 -22.02 -7.46
C ASP A 269 7.18 -21.76 -5.95
N GLN A 270 7.45 -20.52 -5.52
CA GLN A 270 7.50 -20.12 -4.12
C GLN A 270 6.11 -20.18 -3.44
N ALA A 271 5.06 -19.71 -4.11
CA ALA A 271 3.70 -19.84 -3.60
C ALA A 271 3.31 -21.30 -3.38
N ARG A 272 3.63 -22.16 -4.35
CA ARG A 272 3.42 -23.61 -4.24
C ARG A 272 4.19 -24.20 -3.06
N TYR A 273 5.46 -23.83 -2.90
CA TYR A 273 6.28 -24.28 -1.78
C TYR A 273 5.64 -23.98 -0.43
N PHE A 274 5.18 -22.74 -0.21
CA PHE A 274 4.50 -22.36 1.04
C PHE A 274 3.21 -23.15 1.28
N LEU A 275 2.42 -23.39 0.23
CA LEU A 275 1.21 -24.23 0.34
C LEU A 275 1.54 -25.69 0.67
N ASP A 276 2.58 -26.26 0.02
CA ASP A 276 2.96 -27.66 0.19
C ASP A 276 3.50 -27.97 1.61
N ILE A 277 4.16 -26.98 2.26
CA ILE A 277 4.70 -27.16 3.62
C ILE A 277 3.74 -26.74 4.74
N ARG A 278 2.65 -26.03 4.42
CA ARG A 278 1.66 -25.63 5.42
C ARG A 278 0.97 -26.85 6.02
N GLY A 279 0.82 -26.87 7.34
CA GLY A 279 0.25 -28.01 8.06
C GLY A 279 1.22 -29.17 8.32
N THR A 280 2.51 -29.03 7.98
CA THR A 280 3.54 -30.04 8.25
C THR A 280 4.31 -29.80 9.56
N GLY A 281 3.93 -28.79 10.34
CA GLY A 281 4.56 -28.43 11.61
C GLY A 281 5.83 -27.56 11.48
N THR A 282 6.15 -27.05 10.29
CA THR A 282 7.36 -26.24 10.03
C THR A 282 7.39 -24.90 10.76
N ILE A 283 6.24 -24.36 11.15
CA ILE A 283 6.16 -23.10 11.94
C ILE A 283 6.03 -23.34 13.44
N GLY A 284 6.14 -24.60 13.89
CA GLY A 284 5.92 -24.99 15.28
C GLY A 284 4.43 -25.04 15.68
N GLY A 285 4.12 -25.63 16.82
CA GLY A 285 2.75 -25.80 17.30
C GLY A 285 2.18 -27.17 17.01
N ASP A 286 0.85 -27.28 16.95
CA ASP A 286 0.16 -28.51 16.64
C ASP A 286 0.06 -28.80 15.13
N ALA A 287 -0.58 -29.89 14.77
CA ALA A 287 -0.68 -30.34 13.37
C ALA A 287 -1.53 -29.46 12.46
N TYR A 288 -2.04 -28.33 12.94
CA TYR A 288 -2.82 -27.38 12.14
C TYR A 288 -1.99 -26.20 11.63
N HIS A 289 -0.69 -26.15 11.96
CA HIS A 289 0.19 -25.01 11.59
C HIS A 289 1.41 -25.45 10.82
#